data_965044afb165a17a70b741f0eba08c84
#
_entry.id   965044afb165a17a70b741f0eba08c84
#
_cell.length_a   1.000
_cell.length_b   1.000
_cell.length_c   1.000
_cell.angle_alpha   90.00
_cell.angle_beta   90.00
_cell.angle_gamma   90.00
#
_symmetry.space_group_name_H-M   'P 1'
#
loop_
_entity.id
_entity.type
_entity.pdbx_description
1 polymer ?
#
loop_
_entity_poly.entity_id
_entity_poly.type
_entity_poly.pdbx_seq_one_letter_code
_entity_poly.pdbx_strand_id
1 'polypeptide(L)'
;KVLLAIEKLAESNSHLVSDMENFNKNVSSMINVISEIDNKTKVINEIVFQTKLLSFNASVEAARAGEHGKGFAVVAEEIGNLATMSGNAAKEITDMLSKSVATVSGIVHDSEVKITQISHSASEQVKSSREVVNEAKHAMSLILENITVVEEMNKEIVVASKEQSTGVRDINNSLSNIATSIKNNHEV
;
A
#
# COMPACT_ATOMS: atom_id res chain seq x y z
N LYS A 1 10.54 -7.39 -19.85
CA LYS A 1 9.17 -7.04 -19.42
C LYS A 1 8.96 -7.32 -17.92
N VAL A 2 9.30 -8.54 -17.42
CA VAL A 2 9.10 -8.91 -16.00
C VAL A 2 9.92 -8.02 -15.07
N LEU A 3 11.21 -7.78 -15.35
CA LEU A 3 12.05 -6.87 -14.55
C LEU A 3 11.45 -5.45 -14.47
N LEU A 4 10.94 -4.93 -15.57
CA LEU A 4 10.26 -3.64 -15.60
C LEU A 4 9.00 -3.62 -14.72
N ALA A 5 8.27 -4.73 -14.66
CA ALA A 5 7.10 -4.86 -13.78
C ALA A 5 7.50 -4.86 -12.29
N ILE A 6 8.62 -5.51 -11.96
CA ILE A 6 9.18 -5.53 -10.60
C ILE A 6 9.66 -4.13 -10.19
N GLU A 7 10.31 -3.40 -11.09
CA GLU A 7 10.74 -2.01 -10.84
C GLU A 7 9.53 -1.09 -10.61
N LYS A 8 8.49 -1.20 -11.43
CA LYS A 8 7.24 -0.45 -11.23
C LYS A 8 6.54 -0.80 -9.91
N LEU A 9 6.59 -2.06 -9.50
CA LEU A 9 6.04 -2.48 -8.21
C LEU A 9 6.80 -1.83 -7.05
N ALA A 10 8.14 -1.81 -7.12
CA ALA A 10 8.98 -1.15 -6.12
C ALA A 10 8.72 0.37 -6.05
N GLU A 11 8.58 1.02 -7.20
CA GLU A 11 8.24 2.45 -7.30
C GLU A 11 6.85 2.74 -6.72
N SER A 12 5.84 1.93 -7.10
CA SER A 12 4.48 2.06 -6.57
C SER A 12 4.42 1.90 -5.05
N ASN A 13 5.20 0.97 -4.50
CA ASN A 13 5.29 0.78 -3.05
C ASN A 13 5.96 1.99 -2.36
N SER A 14 6.99 2.57 -2.95
CA SER A 14 7.64 3.79 -2.43
C SER A 14 6.65 4.97 -2.42
N HIS A 15 5.85 5.13 -3.46
CA HIS A 15 4.78 6.14 -3.50
C HIS A 15 3.74 5.92 -2.42
N LEU A 16 3.30 4.66 -2.22
CA LEU A 16 2.32 4.32 -1.19
C LEU A 16 2.83 4.67 0.22
N VAL A 17 4.10 4.40 0.52
CA VAL A 17 4.72 4.78 1.80
C VAL A 17 4.72 6.30 1.96
N SER A 18 5.12 7.06 0.92
CA SER A 18 5.11 8.52 0.94
C SER A 18 3.71 9.12 1.14
N ASP A 19 2.71 8.57 0.46
CA ASP A 19 1.32 9.00 0.60
C ASP A 19 0.79 8.77 2.02
N MET A 20 1.15 7.64 2.61
CA MET A 20 0.76 7.32 3.99
C MET A 20 1.48 8.21 5.02
N GLU A 21 2.75 8.58 4.80
CA GLU A 21 3.45 9.57 5.63
C GLU A 21 2.75 10.94 5.56
N ASN A 22 2.34 11.36 4.36
CA ASN A 22 1.58 12.59 4.18
C ASN A 22 0.20 12.52 4.85
N PHE A 23 -0.48 11.37 4.76
CA PHE A 23 -1.71 11.11 5.49
C PHE A 23 -1.52 11.29 6.99
N ASN A 24 -0.49 10.67 7.59
CA ASN A 24 -0.19 10.80 9.01
C ASN A 24 0.11 12.25 9.43
N LYS A 25 0.81 13.03 8.61
CA LYS A 25 1.03 14.47 8.85
C LYS A 25 -0.29 15.24 8.88
N ASN A 26 -1.19 14.96 7.92
CA ASN A 26 -2.49 15.62 7.87
C ASN A 26 -3.35 15.26 9.08
N VAL A 27 -3.36 14.00 9.48
CA VAL A 27 -4.08 13.53 10.66
C VAL A 27 -3.49 14.13 11.95
N SER A 28 -2.17 14.25 12.05
CA SER A 28 -1.51 14.94 13.17
C SER A 28 -1.89 16.44 13.24
N SER A 29 -2.06 17.08 12.08
CA SER A 29 -2.54 18.46 12.01
C SER A 29 -3.97 18.61 12.55
N MET A 30 -4.82 17.59 12.37
CA MET A 30 -6.17 17.58 12.96
C MET A 30 -6.14 17.59 14.48
N ILE A 31 -5.16 16.92 15.11
CA ILE A 31 -4.98 16.96 16.57
C ILE A 31 -4.73 18.40 17.04
N ASN A 32 -3.92 19.17 16.30
CA ASN A 32 -3.67 20.57 16.64
C ASN A 32 -4.96 21.42 16.56
N VAL A 33 -5.78 21.20 15.53
CA VAL A 33 -7.07 21.88 15.39
C VAL A 33 -8.01 21.52 16.55
N ILE A 34 -8.09 20.23 16.92
CA ILE A 34 -8.90 19.78 18.05
C ILE A 34 -8.40 20.42 19.36
N SER A 35 -7.09 20.53 19.56
CA SER A 35 -6.50 21.18 20.73
C SER A 35 -6.83 22.69 20.78
N GLU A 36 -6.87 23.35 19.63
CA GLU A 36 -7.27 24.75 19.56
C GLU A 36 -8.76 24.92 19.92
N ILE A 37 -9.64 24.03 19.46
CA ILE A 37 -11.06 24.06 19.82
C ILE A 37 -11.22 23.79 21.33
N ASP A 38 -10.47 22.86 21.91
CA ASP A 38 -10.48 22.60 23.37
C ASP A 38 -10.10 23.87 24.16
N ASN A 39 -9.07 24.58 23.73
CA ASN A 39 -8.68 25.84 24.35
C ASN A 39 -9.77 26.92 24.23
N LYS A 40 -10.45 27.03 23.08
CA LYS A 40 -11.59 27.95 22.94
C LYS A 40 -12.77 27.55 23.82
N THR A 41 -13.02 26.25 23.98
CA THR A 41 -14.07 25.73 24.85
C THR A 41 -13.78 26.04 26.34
N LYS A 42 -12.51 26.00 26.76
CA LYS A 42 -12.11 26.46 28.10
C LYS A 42 -12.44 27.92 28.34
N VAL A 43 -12.17 28.80 27.36
CA VAL A 43 -12.56 30.21 27.44
C VAL A 43 -14.10 30.37 27.54
N ILE A 44 -14.86 29.58 26.81
CA ILE A 44 -16.33 29.56 26.91
C ILE A 44 -16.75 29.19 28.33
N ASN A 45 -16.13 28.20 28.96
CA ASN A 45 -16.41 27.82 30.35
C ASN A 45 -16.10 28.94 31.35
N GLU A 46 -15.03 29.73 31.13
CA GLU A 46 -14.71 30.89 31.95
C GLU A 46 -15.79 32.00 31.83
N ILE A 47 -16.24 32.25 30.57
CA ILE A 47 -17.33 33.23 30.32
C ILE A 47 -18.61 32.77 31.00
N VAL A 48 -18.94 31.49 30.90
CA VAL A 48 -20.12 30.88 31.56
C VAL A 48 -20.04 31.07 33.07
N PHE A 49 -18.87 30.80 33.67
CA PHE A 49 -18.67 31.01 35.12
C PHE A 49 -18.87 32.47 35.51
N GLN A 50 -18.28 33.41 34.77
CA GLN A 50 -18.45 34.86 35.01
C GLN A 50 -19.91 35.29 34.85
N THR A 51 -20.61 34.77 33.81
CA THR A 51 -22.03 35.08 33.58
C THR A 51 -22.89 34.56 34.72
N LYS A 52 -22.59 33.37 35.27
CA LYS A 52 -23.28 32.79 36.41
C LYS A 52 -23.09 33.61 37.68
N LEU A 53 -21.86 34.11 37.94
CA LEU A 53 -21.58 35.02 39.04
C LEU A 53 -22.32 36.37 38.89
N LEU A 54 -22.36 36.88 37.64
CA LEU A 54 -23.07 38.13 37.35
C LEU A 54 -24.58 37.99 37.58
N SER A 55 -25.19 36.89 37.13
CA SER A 55 -26.59 36.61 37.34
C SER A 55 -26.90 36.46 38.83
N PHE A 56 -26.04 35.78 39.59
CA PHE A 56 -26.18 35.64 41.02
C PHE A 56 -26.16 37.02 41.74
N ASN A 57 -25.18 37.85 41.40
CA ASN A 57 -25.07 39.19 41.96
C ASN A 57 -26.31 40.06 41.63
N ALA A 58 -26.79 39.98 40.38
CA ALA A 58 -28.01 40.66 39.93
C ALA A 58 -29.25 40.16 40.68
N SER A 59 -29.39 38.86 40.95
CA SER A 59 -30.45 38.29 41.74
C SER A 59 -30.46 38.80 43.16
N VAL A 60 -29.26 38.88 43.80
CA VAL A 60 -29.13 39.42 45.14
C VAL A 60 -29.54 40.89 45.21
N GLU A 61 -29.14 41.72 44.23
CA GLU A 61 -29.46 43.15 44.22
C GLU A 61 -30.96 43.39 43.91
N ALA A 62 -31.53 42.51 43.02
CA ALA A 62 -32.98 42.52 42.74
C ALA A 62 -33.80 42.20 44.03
N ALA A 63 -33.36 41.21 44.80
CA ALA A 63 -33.99 40.90 46.09
C ALA A 63 -33.89 42.04 47.09
N ARG A 64 -32.77 42.76 47.08
CA ARG A 64 -32.55 43.95 47.93
C ARG A 64 -33.45 45.11 47.60
N ALA A 65 -33.88 45.26 46.33
CA ALA A 65 -34.82 46.29 45.86
C ALA A 65 -36.28 45.94 46.17
N GLY A 66 -36.59 44.78 46.76
CA GLY A 66 -37.91 44.36 47.19
C GLY A 66 -38.95 44.31 46.05
N GLU A 67 -40.10 44.90 46.27
CA GLU A 67 -41.20 44.89 45.24
C GLU A 67 -40.76 45.50 43.89
N HIS A 68 -39.88 46.49 43.89
CA HIS A 68 -39.39 47.16 42.67
C HIS A 68 -38.38 46.27 41.88
N GLY A 69 -37.81 45.25 42.54
CA GLY A 69 -36.80 44.38 41.92
C GLY A 69 -37.36 43.07 41.29
N LYS A 70 -38.68 42.77 41.45
CA LYS A 70 -39.24 41.48 41.04
C LYS A 70 -39.00 41.14 39.54
N GLY A 71 -39.15 42.11 38.65
CA GLY A 71 -38.88 41.87 37.21
C GLY A 71 -37.41 41.60 36.92
N PHE A 72 -36.51 42.28 37.62
CA PHE A 72 -35.06 42.04 37.48
C PHE A 72 -34.62 40.70 38.07
N ALA A 73 -35.24 40.21 39.13
CA ALA A 73 -34.96 38.91 39.72
C ALA A 73 -35.25 37.78 38.73
N VAL A 74 -36.40 37.82 37.99
CA VAL A 74 -36.74 36.83 36.96
C VAL A 74 -35.73 36.84 35.80
N VAL A 75 -35.30 38.01 35.34
CA VAL A 75 -34.28 38.12 34.28
C VAL A 75 -32.94 37.57 34.75
N ALA A 76 -32.51 37.89 35.99
CA ALA A 76 -31.29 37.39 36.55
C ALA A 76 -31.31 35.86 36.69
N GLU A 77 -32.39 35.27 37.16
CA GLU A 77 -32.58 33.81 37.24
C GLU A 77 -32.49 33.15 35.84
N GLU A 78 -33.14 33.74 34.83
CA GLU A 78 -33.07 33.20 33.46
C GLU A 78 -31.67 33.26 32.87
N ILE A 79 -30.90 34.33 33.11
CA ILE A 79 -29.49 34.45 32.75
C ILE A 79 -28.67 33.35 33.45
N GLY A 80 -28.93 33.05 34.70
CA GLY A 80 -28.28 31.98 35.45
C GLY A 80 -28.58 30.59 34.87
N ASN A 81 -29.81 30.36 34.45
CA ASN A 81 -30.21 29.13 33.80
C ASN A 81 -29.52 28.96 32.42
N LEU A 82 -29.54 30.01 31.59
CA LEU A 82 -28.83 30.02 30.30
C LEU A 82 -27.33 29.78 30.47
N ALA A 83 -26.69 30.39 31.44
CA ALA A 83 -25.28 30.17 31.77
C ALA A 83 -25.03 28.68 32.15
N THR A 84 -25.94 28.09 32.94
CA THR A 84 -25.82 26.67 33.33
C THR A 84 -25.97 25.75 32.13
N MET A 85 -26.94 25.98 31.23
CA MET A 85 -27.10 25.22 30.01
C MET A 85 -25.88 25.33 29.06
N SER A 86 -25.35 26.57 28.93
CA SER A 86 -24.15 26.81 28.12
C SER A 86 -22.94 26.08 28.68
N GLY A 87 -22.78 26.02 30.01
CA GLY A 87 -21.71 25.28 30.68
C GLY A 87 -21.80 23.76 30.45
N ASN A 88 -23.03 23.22 30.50
CA ASN A 88 -23.24 21.79 30.20
C ASN A 88 -22.87 21.48 28.75
N ALA A 89 -23.30 22.32 27.79
CA ALA A 89 -22.92 22.14 26.39
C ALA A 89 -21.40 22.23 26.15
N ALA A 90 -20.73 23.19 26.78
CA ALA A 90 -19.28 23.31 26.70
C ALA A 90 -18.56 22.07 27.29
N LYS A 91 -19.07 21.51 28.38
CA LYS A 91 -18.54 20.25 28.95
C LYS A 91 -18.72 19.08 27.99
N GLU A 92 -19.89 18.94 27.37
CA GLU A 92 -20.14 17.89 26.38
C GLU A 92 -19.18 18.00 25.18
N ILE A 93 -18.91 19.23 24.72
CA ILE A 93 -17.93 19.50 23.65
C ILE A 93 -16.54 19.03 24.10
N THR A 94 -16.08 19.38 25.32
CA THR A 94 -14.77 18.95 25.84
C THR A 94 -14.66 17.42 25.89
N ASP A 95 -15.71 16.73 26.32
CA ASP A 95 -15.76 15.26 26.37
C ASP A 95 -15.69 14.64 24.97
N MET A 96 -16.36 15.23 23.98
CA MET A 96 -16.30 14.79 22.58
C MET A 96 -14.91 15.02 21.98
N LEU A 97 -14.27 16.17 22.26
CA LEU A 97 -12.93 16.48 21.77
C LEU A 97 -11.89 15.50 22.35
N SER A 98 -11.97 15.18 23.64
CA SER A 98 -11.09 14.21 24.28
C SER A 98 -11.18 12.81 23.63
N LYS A 99 -12.41 12.36 23.34
CA LYS A 99 -12.64 11.10 22.62
C LYS A 99 -12.10 11.17 21.19
N SER A 100 -12.28 12.29 20.51
CA SER A 100 -11.78 12.51 19.16
C SER A 100 -10.25 12.43 19.09
N VAL A 101 -9.53 13.06 20.03
CA VAL A 101 -8.07 12.99 20.14
C VAL A 101 -7.62 11.53 20.32
N ALA A 102 -8.25 10.78 21.24
CA ALA A 102 -7.90 9.39 21.49
C ALA A 102 -8.10 8.53 20.21
N THR A 103 -9.22 8.74 19.50
CA THR A 103 -9.50 8.03 18.25
C THR A 103 -8.49 8.35 17.16
N VAL A 104 -8.19 9.64 16.96
CA VAL A 104 -7.23 10.10 15.94
C VAL A 104 -5.82 9.59 16.26
N SER A 105 -5.38 9.62 17.53
CA SER A 105 -4.10 9.07 17.94
C SER A 105 -4.01 7.56 17.69
N GLY A 106 -5.08 6.83 17.93
CA GLY A 106 -5.17 5.40 17.57
C GLY A 106 -5.01 5.16 16.07
N ILE A 107 -5.70 5.95 15.24
CA ILE A 107 -5.59 5.85 13.77
C ILE A 107 -4.14 6.10 13.31
N VAL A 108 -3.45 7.10 13.85
CA VAL A 108 -2.04 7.38 13.51
C VAL A 108 -1.16 6.19 13.88
N HIS A 109 -1.30 5.68 15.10
CA HIS A 109 -0.51 4.54 15.56
C HIS A 109 -0.74 3.28 14.69
N ASP A 110 -2.00 2.93 14.43
CA ASP A 110 -2.34 1.78 13.58
C ASP A 110 -1.83 1.94 12.15
N SER A 111 -1.87 3.18 11.64
CA SER A 111 -1.34 3.52 10.32
C SER A 111 0.18 3.32 10.26
N GLU A 112 0.94 3.78 11.25
CA GLU A 112 2.40 3.61 11.32
C GLU A 112 2.80 2.13 11.34
N VAL A 113 2.11 1.32 12.14
CA VAL A 113 2.34 -0.13 12.18
C VAL A 113 2.07 -0.78 10.82
N LYS A 114 0.96 -0.44 10.18
CA LYS A 114 0.59 -0.96 8.85
C LYS A 114 1.57 -0.54 7.77
N ILE A 115 2.02 0.71 7.76
CA ILE A 115 3.03 1.21 6.80
C ILE A 115 4.30 0.36 6.92
N THR A 116 4.79 0.14 8.13
CA THR A 116 6.00 -0.65 8.37
C THR A 116 5.84 -2.09 7.86
N GLN A 117 4.70 -2.71 8.13
CA GLN A 117 4.39 -4.07 7.66
C GLN A 117 4.30 -4.14 6.13
N ILE A 118 3.57 -3.21 5.51
CA ILE A 118 3.42 -3.16 4.05
C ILE A 118 4.77 -2.93 3.37
N SER A 119 5.56 -1.98 3.86
CA SER A 119 6.90 -1.67 3.33
C SER A 119 7.83 -2.88 3.42
N HIS A 120 7.85 -3.57 4.55
CA HIS A 120 8.64 -4.79 4.73
C HIS A 120 8.21 -5.91 3.79
N SER A 121 6.91 -6.23 3.77
CA SER A 121 6.37 -7.30 2.91
C SER A 121 6.61 -7.03 1.42
N ALA A 122 6.45 -5.79 0.98
CA ALA A 122 6.68 -5.43 -0.42
C ALA A 122 8.18 -5.49 -0.78
N SER A 123 9.07 -5.09 0.13
CA SER A 123 10.53 -5.23 -0.07
C SER A 123 10.94 -6.70 -0.22
N GLU A 124 10.44 -7.57 0.64
CA GLU A 124 10.66 -9.02 0.56
C GLU A 124 10.12 -9.60 -0.77
N GLN A 125 8.94 -9.17 -1.19
CA GLN A 125 8.34 -9.63 -2.43
C GLN A 125 9.13 -9.18 -3.68
N VAL A 126 9.64 -7.96 -3.70
CA VAL A 126 10.52 -7.45 -4.75
C VAL A 126 11.81 -8.25 -4.80
N LYS A 127 12.43 -8.53 -3.65
CA LYS A 127 13.65 -9.35 -3.54
C LYS A 127 13.42 -10.75 -4.07
N SER A 128 12.41 -11.46 -3.59
CA SER A 128 12.06 -12.82 -4.04
C SER A 128 11.75 -12.86 -5.54
N SER A 129 11.02 -11.87 -6.05
CA SER A 129 10.72 -11.78 -7.49
C SER A 129 11.98 -11.60 -8.34
N ARG A 130 12.96 -10.82 -7.87
CA ARG A 130 14.26 -10.67 -8.56
C ARG A 130 15.05 -11.97 -8.58
N GLU A 131 15.04 -12.72 -7.48
CA GLU A 131 15.71 -14.04 -7.39
C GLU A 131 15.11 -15.01 -8.42
N VAL A 132 13.78 -15.15 -8.46
CA VAL A 132 13.09 -16.00 -9.43
C VAL A 132 13.39 -15.60 -10.89
N VAL A 133 13.46 -14.30 -11.18
CA VAL A 133 13.82 -13.83 -12.54
C VAL A 133 15.25 -14.16 -12.89
N ASN A 134 16.18 -14.07 -11.95
CA ASN A 134 17.57 -14.43 -12.18
C ASN A 134 17.75 -15.94 -12.43
N GLU A 135 17.04 -16.78 -11.67
CA GLU A 135 16.99 -18.23 -11.90
C GLU A 135 16.42 -18.57 -13.28
N ALA A 136 15.31 -17.94 -13.64
CA ALA A 136 14.72 -18.14 -14.98
C ALA A 136 15.66 -17.70 -16.11
N LYS A 137 16.40 -16.60 -15.92
CA LYS A 137 17.42 -16.13 -16.86
C LYS A 137 18.57 -17.14 -17.01
N HIS A 138 19.02 -17.71 -15.89
CA HIS A 138 20.06 -18.74 -15.92
C HIS A 138 19.59 -20.01 -16.63
N ALA A 139 18.38 -20.49 -16.32
CA ALA A 139 17.79 -21.64 -17.01
C ALA A 139 17.66 -21.41 -18.55
N MET A 140 17.23 -20.20 -18.95
CA MET A 140 17.14 -19.84 -20.36
C MET A 140 18.51 -19.82 -21.06
N SER A 141 19.57 -19.38 -20.35
CA SER A 141 20.95 -19.43 -20.88
C SER A 141 21.40 -20.87 -21.15
N LEU A 142 21.11 -21.80 -20.23
CA LEU A 142 21.41 -23.22 -20.40
C LEU A 142 20.63 -23.84 -21.57
N ILE A 143 19.38 -23.45 -21.76
CA ILE A 143 18.58 -23.89 -22.91
C ILE A 143 19.21 -23.42 -24.23
N LEU A 144 19.64 -22.16 -24.31
CA LEU A 144 20.29 -21.63 -25.52
C LEU A 144 21.61 -22.36 -25.82
N GLU A 145 22.40 -22.66 -24.80
CA GLU A 145 23.63 -23.47 -24.96
C GLU A 145 23.33 -24.87 -25.50
N ASN A 146 22.33 -25.56 -24.93
CA ASN A 146 21.91 -26.87 -25.43
C ASN A 146 21.37 -26.83 -26.87
N ILE A 147 20.64 -25.77 -27.25
CA ILE A 147 20.19 -25.58 -28.65
C ILE A 147 21.39 -25.51 -29.60
N THR A 148 22.47 -24.79 -29.21
CA THR A 148 23.69 -24.70 -30.02
C THR A 148 24.33 -26.09 -30.21
N VAL A 149 24.38 -26.91 -29.16
CA VAL A 149 24.87 -28.30 -29.25
C VAL A 149 24.02 -29.14 -30.17
N VAL A 150 22.67 -29.03 -30.07
CA VAL A 150 21.74 -29.76 -30.96
C VAL A 150 21.91 -29.32 -32.41
N GLU A 151 22.15 -28.04 -32.69
CA GLU A 151 22.44 -27.56 -34.05
C GLU A 151 23.73 -28.18 -34.63
N GLU A 152 24.78 -28.31 -33.80
CA GLU A 152 26.03 -28.93 -34.22
C GLU A 152 25.86 -30.42 -34.49
N MET A 153 25.18 -31.17 -33.62
CA MET A 153 24.81 -32.57 -33.82
C MET A 153 24.00 -32.77 -35.10
N ASN A 154 23.05 -31.88 -35.41
CA ASN A 154 22.26 -31.95 -36.63
C ASN A 154 23.13 -31.80 -37.88
N LYS A 155 24.15 -30.93 -37.88
CA LYS A 155 25.11 -30.79 -38.97
C LYS A 155 25.91 -32.07 -39.18
N GLU A 156 26.37 -32.72 -38.13
CA GLU A 156 27.07 -34.01 -38.20
C GLU A 156 26.18 -35.11 -38.75
N ILE A 157 24.93 -35.20 -38.32
CA ILE A 157 23.92 -36.15 -38.85
C ILE A 157 23.73 -35.95 -40.36
N VAL A 158 23.64 -34.70 -40.81
CA VAL A 158 23.48 -34.40 -42.27
C VAL A 158 24.70 -34.89 -43.04
N VAL A 159 25.92 -34.69 -42.54
CA VAL A 159 27.16 -35.18 -43.18
C VAL A 159 27.19 -36.70 -43.21
N ALA A 160 26.94 -37.36 -42.08
CA ALA A 160 26.91 -38.84 -42.00
C ALA A 160 25.84 -39.46 -42.90
N SER A 161 24.63 -38.83 -42.98
CA SER A 161 23.55 -39.27 -43.88
C SER A 161 23.94 -39.19 -45.37
N LYS A 162 24.69 -38.14 -45.75
CA LYS A 162 25.21 -37.97 -47.10
C LYS A 162 26.24 -39.03 -47.44
N GLU A 163 27.15 -39.34 -46.53
CA GLU A 163 28.14 -40.40 -46.66
C GLU A 163 27.49 -41.78 -46.80
N GLN A 164 26.49 -42.08 -45.94
CA GLN A 164 25.70 -43.32 -46.05
C GLN A 164 24.99 -43.41 -47.41
N SER A 165 24.36 -42.32 -47.88
CA SER A 165 23.73 -42.32 -49.22
C SER A 165 24.69 -42.60 -50.33
N THR A 166 25.92 -42.10 -50.24
CA THR A 166 27.00 -42.37 -51.22
C THR A 166 27.41 -43.84 -51.14
N GLY A 167 27.63 -44.39 -49.93
CA GLY A 167 27.99 -45.78 -49.73
C GLY A 167 26.90 -46.76 -50.25
N VAL A 168 25.63 -46.47 -50.03
CA VAL A 168 24.52 -47.27 -50.58
C VAL A 168 24.55 -47.26 -52.10
N ARG A 169 24.84 -46.12 -52.73
CA ARG A 169 24.94 -46.01 -54.19
C ARG A 169 26.12 -46.87 -54.75
N ASP A 170 27.26 -46.84 -54.04
CA ASP A 170 28.47 -47.62 -54.45
C ASP A 170 28.22 -49.14 -54.29
N ILE A 171 27.50 -49.54 -53.24
CA ILE A 171 27.03 -50.95 -53.08
C ILE A 171 26.11 -51.35 -54.22
N ASN A 172 25.13 -50.51 -54.60
CA ASN A 172 24.25 -50.78 -55.71
C ASN A 172 25.02 -50.92 -57.03
N ASN A 173 25.98 -50.08 -57.32
CA ASN A 173 26.82 -50.20 -58.52
C ASN A 173 27.63 -51.46 -58.47
N SER A 174 28.20 -51.88 -57.36
CA SER A 174 28.97 -53.10 -57.17
C SER A 174 28.06 -54.39 -57.46
N LEU A 175 26.85 -54.36 -56.88
CA LEU A 175 25.86 -55.41 -57.12
C LEU A 175 25.46 -55.56 -58.62
N SER A 176 25.30 -54.41 -59.31
CA SER A 176 25.01 -54.37 -60.76
C SER A 176 26.18 -55.01 -61.59
N ASN A 177 27.41 -54.65 -61.18
CA ASN A 177 28.63 -55.23 -61.81
C ASN A 177 28.71 -56.77 -61.60
N ILE A 178 28.43 -57.22 -60.37
CA ILE A 178 28.37 -58.66 -60.04
C ILE A 178 27.29 -59.37 -60.88
N ALA A 179 26.10 -58.83 -60.96
CA ALA A 179 25.00 -59.40 -61.76
C ALA A 179 25.40 -59.49 -63.22
N THR A 180 26.07 -58.49 -63.76
CA THR A 180 26.58 -58.50 -65.13
C THR A 180 27.67 -59.57 -65.31
N SER A 181 28.57 -59.73 -64.40
CA SER A 181 29.59 -60.79 -64.45
C SER A 181 29.03 -62.20 -64.35
N ILE A 182 28.02 -62.41 -63.51
CA ILE A 182 27.30 -63.68 -63.41
C ILE A 182 26.63 -64.05 -64.76
N LYS A 183 25.96 -63.01 -65.36
CA LYS A 183 25.32 -63.20 -66.64
C LYS A 183 26.31 -63.62 -67.74
N ASN A 184 27.42 -62.91 -67.84
CA ASN A 184 28.48 -63.22 -68.81
C ASN A 184 29.15 -64.60 -68.59
N ASN A 185 29.26 -65.09 -67.35
CA ASN A 185 29.77 -66.43 -67.03
C ASN A 185 28.72 -67.52 -67.30
N HIS A 186 27.49 -67.30 -67.59
CA HIS A 186 26.42 -68.27 -67.89
C HIS A 186 26.23 -68.44 -69.41
N GLU A 187 26.78 -67.52 -70.21
CA GLU A 187 26.71 -67.53 -71.67
C GLU A 187 27.92 -68.20 -72.32
N VAL A 188 28.86 -68.77 -71.54
CA VAL A 188 29.97 -69.60 -71.97
C VAL A 188 29.70 -71.07 -71.62
#